data_bdcb32be878412d5bd9b888313a0adfe
#
_entry.id   bdcb32be878412d5bd9b888313a0adfe
#
_cell.length_a   1.000
_cell.length_b   1.000
_cell.length_c   1.000
_cell.angle_alpha   90.00
_cell.angle_beta   90.00
_cell.angle_gamma   90.00
#
_symmetry.space_group_name_H-M   'P 1'
#
loop_
_entity.id
_entity.type
_entity.pdbx_description
1 polymer ?
#
loop_
_entity_poly.entity_id
_entity_poly.type
_entity_poly.pdbx_seq_one_letter_code
_entity_poly.pdbx_strand_id
1 'polypeptide(L)'
;MLGAQSWFQLQGFRLRYARFRPDQWLRPPAMRGRLCVFMAGSMKETLASGEQILGENDVLYKPPEEKLSVRFGARGAGTLTIEFDPRPRSLLGAVGFPGDRPFALRSPHCAVIARRMLREMTSPDASTLIALEGLTFLLFAEIMRRTHSASRSVPTWLREVRERVLDSAGQLLSVKQLARIVGVHPVYLSQAFRISYGESLSQFVRRTRVEGAAVSLKETDKSLVQIAFESGFCDQSHFCRVFRNVTGFAPMEFRRMCRRS
;
A
#
# COMPACT_ATOMS: atom_id res chain seq x y z
N MET A 1 -13.58 -13.84 -33.51
CA MET A 1 -12.23 -14.34 -33.16
C MET A 1 -11.44 -13.16 -32.64
N LEU A 2 -11.12 -13.10 -31.34
CA LEU A 2 -10.14 -12.12 -30.86
C LEU A 2 -8.80 -12.51 -31.46
N GLY A 3 -8.33 -11.73 -32.45
CA GLY A 3 -6.98 -11.82 -32.95
C GLY A 3 -6.00 -11.61 -31.80
N ALA A 4 -4.96 -12.43 -31.74
CA ALA A 4 -3.91 -12.32 -30.76
C ALA A 4 -3.42 -10.87 -30.69
N GLN A 5 -3.47 -10.24 -29.49
CA GLN A 5 -2.71 -9.05 -29.09
C GLN A 5 -3.35 -7.65 -29.16
N SER A 6 -4.64 -7.45 -29.23
CA SER A 6 -5.18 -6.10 -29.02
C SER A 6 -5.29 -5.76 -27.52
N TRP A 7 -4.72 -4.61 -27.14
CA TRP A 7 -4.86 -4.02 -25.83
C TRP A 7 -6.09 -3.12 -25.79
N PHE A 8 -6.92 -3.26 -24.77
CA PHE A 8 -7.93 -2.25 -24.42
C PHE A 8 -7.26 -1.18 -23.55
N GLN A 9 -7.35 0.06 -24.00
CA GLN A 9 -6.82 1.20 -23.25
C GLN A 9 -7.93 1.82 -22.42
N LEU A 10 -7.75 1.87 -21.09
CA LEU A 10 -8.61 2.56 -20.14
C LEU A 10 -7.82 3.69 -19.47
N GLN A 11 -8.50 4.51 -18.67
CA GLN A 11 -7.83 5.57 -17.92
C GLN A 11 -6.90 4.96 -16.85
N GLY A 12 -5.60 5.01 -17.10
CA GLY A 12 -4.56 4.48 -16.20
C GLY A 12 -4.29 2.98 -16.31
N PHE A 13 -5.06 2.22 -17.11
CA PHE A 13 -4.94 0.77 -17.27
C PHE A 13 -4.85 0.35 -18.72
N ARG A 14 -4.17 -0.78 -18.95
CA ARG A 14 -4.18 -1.49 -20.23
C ARG A 14 -4.57 -2.94 -19.98
N LEU A 15 -5.55 -3.44 -20.71
CA LEU A 15 -6.10 -4.78 -20.55
C LEU A 15 -5.82 -5.63 -21.77
N ARG A 16 -5.44 -6.88 -21.57
CA ARG A 16 -5.27 -7.85 -22.64
C ARG A 16 -5.66 -9.24 -22.16
N TYR A 17 -6.42 -9.96 -22.97
CA TYR A 17 -6.55 -11.40 -22.84
C TYR A 17 -5.54 -12.07 -23.76
N ALA A 18 -4.82 -13.06 -23.26
CA ALA A 18 -3.88 -13.85 -24.05
C ALA A 18 -4.03 -15.33 -23.76
N ARG A 19 -3.87 -16.15 -24.82
CA ARG A 19 -3.71 -17.60 -24.73
C ARG A 19 -2.28 -17.96 -25.05
N PHE A 20 -1.68 -18.75 -24.20
CA PHE A 20 -0.31 -19.25 -24.34
C PHE A 20 -0.34 -20.72 -24.69
N ARG A 21 0.52 -21.13 -25.60
CA ARG A 21 0.65 -22.52 -26.04
C ARG A 21 1.35 -23.36 -24.96
N PRO A 22 1.14 -24.69 -24.97
CA PRO A 22 1.94 -25.59 -24.13
C PRO A 22 3.43 -25.35 -24.29
N ASP A 23 4.17 -25.49 -23.19
CA ASP A 23 5.63 -25.38 -23.13
C ASP A 23 6.25 -24.07 -23.65
N GLN A 24 5.43 -23.07 -23.94
CA GLN A 24 5.92 -21.75 -24.33
C GLN A 24 6.67 -21.09 -23.16
N TRP A 25 7.85 -20.53 -23.44
CA TRP A 25 8.58 -19.68 -22.53
C TRP A 25 8.26 -18.22 -22.78
N LEU A 26 8.16 -17.45 -21.70
CA LEU A 26 7.92 -16.02 -21.78
C LEU A 26 8.83 -15.26 -20.81
N ARG A 27 9.51 -14.23 -21.34
CA ARG A 27 10.33 -13.29 -20.57
C ARG A 27 9.98 -11.85 -20.97
N PRO A 28 8.78 -11.40 -20.67
CA PRO A 28 8.36 -10.07 -21.11
C PRO A 28 9.09 -8.99 -20.30
N PRO A 29 9.52 -7.90 -20.96
CA PRO A 29 9.95 -6.72 -20.24
C PRO A 29 8.79 -6.15 -19.43
N ALA A 30 9.02 -5.74 -18.18
CA ALA A 30 8.01 -5.18 -17.33
C ALA A 30 8.31 -3.69 -17.04
N MET A 31 7.80 -2.81 -17.90
CA MET A 31 7.87 -1.35 -17.71
C MET A 31 6.80 -0.83 -16.75
N ARG A 32 5.77 -1.64 -16.46
CA ARG A 32 4.62 -1.31 -15.62
C ARG A 32 4.30 -2.45 -14.67
N GLY A 33 3.60 -2.16 -13.58
CA GLY A 33 3.00 -3.19 -12.74
C GLY A 33 2.06 -4.06 -13.57
N ARG A 34 2.13 -5.36 -13.37
CA ARG A 34 1.37 -6.35 -14.14
C ARG A 34 0.59 -7.27 -13.22
N LEU A 35 -0.71 -7.26 -13.38
CA LEU A 35 -1.63 -8.18 -12.73
C LEU A 35 -2.14 -9.20 -13.75
N CYS A 36 -1.98 -10.50 -13.47
CA CYS A 36 -2.44 -11.59 -14.31
C CYS A 36 -3.49 -12.42 -13.55
N VAL A 37 -4.69 -12.59 -14.11
CA VAL A 37 -5.70 -13.51 -13.61
C VAL A 37 -5.73 -14.74 -14.51
N PHE A 38 -5.48 -15.92 -13.95
CA PHE A 38 -5.48 -17.18 -14.68
C PHE A 38 -6.91 -17.70 -14.82
N MET A 39 -7.36 -17.82 -16.06
CA MET A 39 -8.72 -18.23 -16.40
C MET A 39 -8.80 -19.68 -16.92
N ALA A 40 -7.68 -20.22 -17.37
CA ALA A 40 -7.56 -21.61 -17.83
C ALA A 40 -6.10 -22.05 -17.84
N GLY A 41 -5.86 -23.36 -17.73
CA GLY A 41 -4.53 -23.96 -17.81
C GLY A 41 -3.65 -23.66 -16.61
N SER A 42 -2.33 -23.74 -16.81
CA SER A 42 -1.35 -23.50 -15.73
C SER A 42 -0.06 -22.91 -16.26
N MET A 43 0.69 -22.33 -15.35
CA MET A 43 2.00 -21.73 -15.58
C MET A 43 2.93 -22.10 -14.42
N LYS A 44 4.18 -22.43 -14.75
CA LYS A 44 5.26 -22.64 -13.81
C LYS A 44 6.19 -21.44 -13.87
N GLU A 45 6.37 -20.79 -12.74
CA GLU A 45 7.30 -19.68 -12.58
C GLU A 45 8.53 -20.13 -11.79
N THR A 46 9.71 -19.77 -12.28
CA THR A 46 10.97 -19.97 -11.56
C THR A 46 11.33 -18.71 -10.78
N LEU A 47 11.41 -18.85 -9.47
CA LEU A 47 11.80 -17.81 -8.52
C LEU A 47 13.19 -18.12 -7.95
N ALA A 48 13.83 -17.13 -7.34
CA ALA A 48 15.10 -17.36 -6.60
C ALA A 48 14.93 -18.34 -5.42
N SER A 49 13.73 -18.38 -4.82
CA SER A 49 13.36 -19.26 -3.70
C SER A 49 12.88 -20.66 -4.12
N GLY A 50 12.76 -20.95 -5.42
CA GLY A 50 12.23 -22.22 -5.95
C GLY A 50 11.25 -22.00 -7.10
N GLU A 51 10.36 -22.96 -7.30
CA GLU A 51 9.37 -22.95 -8.36
C GLU A 51 7.97 -22.86 -7.77
N GLN A 52 7.12 -22.03 -8.39
CA GLN A 52 5.69 -21.98 -8.07
C GLN A 52 4.84 -22.35 -9.29
N ILE A 53 3.74 -23.04 -9.04
CA ILE A 53 2.77 -23.40 -10.08
C ILE A 53 1.51 -22.57 -9.83
N LEU A 54 1.09 -21.83 -10.85
CA LEU A 54 -0.13 -21.04 -10.86
C LEU A 54 -1.11 -21.65 -11.87
N GLY A 55 -2.37 -21.68 -11.52
CA GLY A 55 -3.41 -22.27 -12.36
C GLY A 55 -4.71 -21.49 -12.34
N GLU A 56 -5.77 -22.11 -12.79
CA GLU A 56 -7.09 -21.48 -12.85
C GLU A 56 -7.52 -20.92 -11.48
N ASN A 57 -8.05 -19.70 -11.47
CA ASN A 57 -8.43 -18.88 -10.32
C ASN A 57 -7.26 -18.30 -9.50
N ASP A 58 -6.02 -18.46 -9.94
CA ASP A 58 -4.91 -17.77 -9.33
C ASP A 58 -4.72 -16.37 -9.93
N VAL A 59 -4.25 -15.46 -9.10
CA VAL A 59 -3.91 -14.08 -9.45
C VAL A 59 -2.45 -13.89 -9.12
N LEU A 60 -1.66 -13.40 -10.10
CA LEU A 60 -0.26 -13.06 -9.94
C LEU A 60 -0.08 -11.56 -10.17
N TYR A 61 0.57 -10.89 -9.24
CA TYR A 61 1.04 -9.52 -9.42
C TYR A 61 2.56 -9.48 -9.48
N LYS A 62 3.10 -8.70 -10.42
CA LYS A 62 4.51 -8.35 -10.55
C LYS A 62 4.67 -6.83 -10.64
N PRO A 63 5.54 -6.23 -9.81
CA PRO A 63 5.87 -4.81 -9.92
C PRO A 63 6.64 -4.51 -11.22
N PRO A 64 6.82 -3.22 -11.57
CA PRO A 64 7.71 -2.82 -12.64
C PRO A 64 9.12 -3.39 -12.42
N GLU A 65 9.82 -3.68 -13.53
CA GLU A 65 11.21 -4.19 -13.55
C GLU A 65 11.40 -5.59 -12.96
N GLU A 66 10.38 -6.18 -12.33
CA GLU A 66 10.46 -7.56 -11.84
C GLU A 66 10.59 -8.54 -13.01
N LYS A 67 11.65 -9.34 -12.96
CA LYS A 67 11.90 -10.35 -14.00
C LYS A 67 10.89 -11.48 -13.90
N LEU A 68 10.27 -11.80 -15.00
CA LEU A 68 9.35 -12.93 -15.13
C LEU A 68 10.00 -14.00 -16.01
N SER A 69 10.21 -15.19 -15.47
CA SER A 69 10.62 -16.36 -16.24
C SER A 69 9.61 -17.48 -16.03
N VAL A 70 8.81 -17.73 -17.04
CA VAL A 70 7.67 -18.65 -16.92
C VAL A 70 7.64 -19.66 -18.05
N ARG A 71 7.14 -20.87 -17.73
CA ARG A 71 6.82 -21.93 -18.68
C ARG A 71 5.36 -22.32 -18.50
N PHE A 72 4.63 -22.38 -19.61
CA PHE A 72 3.23 -22.77 -19.56
C PHE A 72 3.11 -24.29 -19.53
N GLY A 73 2.12 -24.79 -18.79
CA GLY A 73 1.87 -26.24 -18.62
C GLY A 73 1.38 -26.92 -19.90
N ALA A 74 1.20 -28.24 -19.85
CA ALA A 74 0.84 -29.09 -21.01
C ALA A 74 -0.46 -28.69 -21.74
N ARG A 75 -1.34 -27.94 -21.10
CA ARG A 75 -2.57 -27.41 -21.72
C ARG A 75 -2.47 -25.92 -22.08
N GLY A 76 -1.27 -25.34 -21.96
CA GLY A 76 -1.07 -23.90 -22.08
C GLY A 76 -1.74 -23.13 -20.93
N ALA A 77 -2.01 -21.85 -21.15
CA ALA A 77 -2.77 -21.02 -20.19
C ALA A 77 -3.56 -19.92 -20.91
N GLY A 78 -4.68 -19.52 -20.32
CA GLY A 78 -5.45 -18.34 -20.70
C GLY A 78 -5.41 -17.33 -19.56
N THR A 79 -4.92 -16.11 -19.81
CA THR A 79 -4.79 -15.07 -18.78
C THR A 79 -5.42 -13.76 -19.22
N LEU A 80 -6.12 -13.10 -18.29
CA LEU A 80 -6.42 -11.68 -18.40
C LEU A 80 -5.28 -10.92 -17.72
N THR A 81 -4.60 -10.05 -18.47
CA THR A 81 -3.49 -9.23 -17.96
C THR A 81 -3.92 -7.77 -17.91
N ILE A 82 -3.66 -7.13 -16.79
CA ILE A 82 -3.88 -5.70 -16.56
C ILE A 82 -2.53 -5.06 -16.26
N GLU A 83 -2.13 -4.08 -17.07
CA GLU A 83 -0.93 -3.27 -16.83
C GLU A 83 -1.33 -1.90 -16.31
N PHE A 84 -0.61 -1.40 -15.30
CA PHE A 84 -0.89 -0.12 -14.64
C PHE A 84 0.37 0.43 -13.97
N ASP A 85 0.29 1.67 -13.50
CA ASP A 85 1.32 2.29 -12.66
C ASP A 85 1.00 2.05 -11.18
N PRO A 86 1.79 1.26 -10.44
CA PRO A 86 1.53 0.98 -9.03
C PRO A 86 2.11 2.03 -8.07
N ARG A 87 2.82 3.06 -8.59
CA ARG A 87 3.50 4.05 -7.75
C ARG A 87 2.50 4.82 -6.85
N PRO A 88 2.94 5.32 -5.69
CA PRO A 88 2.06 5.98 -4.72
C PRO A 88 1.25 7.16 -5.26
N ARG A 89 1.75 7.83 -6.31
CA ARG A 89 1.06 8.95 -6.97
C ARG A 89 -0.03 8.52 -7.95
N SER A 90 -0.09 7.25 -8.31
CA SER A 90 -1.13 6.70 -9.16
C SER A 90 -2.42 6.47 -8.36
N LEU A 91 -3.53 6.27 -9.06
CA LEU A 91 -4.82 5.98 -8.44
C LEU A 91 -4.77 4.77 -7.49
N LEU A 92 -4.15 3.67 -7.93
CA LEU A 92 -4.03 2.46 -7.11
C LEU A 92 -3.04 2.61 -5.95
N GLY A 93 -1.93 3.29 -6.18
CA GLY A 93 -0.99 3.63 -5.11
C GLY A 93 -1.64 4.52 -4.05
N ALA A 94 -2.47 5.47 -4.46
CA ALA A 94 -3.20 6.37 -3.56
C ALA A 94 -4.19 5.63 -2.64
N VAL A 95 -4.74 4.49 -3.05
CA VAL A 95 -5.63 3.65 -2.21
C VAL A 95 -4.91 2.49 -1.52
N GLY A 96 -3.56 2.44 -1.58
CA GLY A 96 -2.75 1.48 -0.83
C GLY A 96 -2.63 0.10 -1.48
N PHE A 97 -2.68 0.02 -2.81
CA PHE A 97 -2.35 -1.22 -3.50
C PHE A 97 -0.91 -1.65 -3.16
N PRO A 98 -0.67 -2.92 -2.79
CA PRO A 98 0.66 -3.41 -2.42
C PRO A 98 1.55 -3.59 -3.67
N GLY A 99 1.93 -2.46 -4.29
CA GLY A 99 2.62 -2.41 -5.58
C GLY A 99 4.15 -2.51 -5.51
N ASP A 100 4.73 -2.62 -4.32
CA ASP A 100 6.16 -2.63 -4.05
C ASP A 100 6.82 -4.01 -4.18
N ARG A 101 6.04 -5.10 -4.13
CA ARG A 101 6.54 -6.47 -4.21
C ARG A 101 5.57 -7.42 -4.93
N PRO A 102 6.09 -8.50 -5.54
CA PRO A 102 5.26 -9.50 -6.17
C PRO A 102 4.42 -10.25 -5.14
N PHE A 103 3.23 -10.66 -5.55
CA PHE A 103 2.40 -11.59 -4.78
C PHE A 103 1.61 -12.52 -5.70
N ALA A 104 1.26 -13.68 -5.19
CA ALA A 104 0.29 -14.58 -5.78
C ALA A 104 -0.79 -14.93 -4.75
N LEU A 105 -2.03 -15.04 -5.21
CA LEU A 105 -3.15 -15.46 -4.36
C LEU A 105 -4.19 -16.24 -5.17
N ARG A 106 -4.94 -17.11 -4.51
CA ARG A 106 -6.06 -17.82 -5.11
C ARG A 106 -7.36 -17.08 -4.83
N SER A 107 -8.09 -16.71 -5.90
CA SER A 107 -9.37 -16.00 -5.79
C SER A 107 -10.35 -16.37 -6.90
N PRO A 108 -11.28 -17.29 -6.64
CA PRO A 108 -12.37 -17.57 -7.56
C PRO A 108 -13.20 -16.32 -7.90
N HIS A 109 -13.38 -15.39 -6.97
CA HIS A 109 -14.10 -14.14 -7.21
C HIS A 109 -13.40 -13.24 -8.24
N CYS A 110 -12.07 -13.11 -8.16
CA CYS A 110 -11.30 -12.38 -9.17
C CYS A 110 -11.44 -13.04 -10.55
N ALA A 111 -11.47 -14.38 -10.62
CA ALA A 111 -11.66 -15.10 -11.86
C ALA A 111 -13.07 -14.88 -12.46
N VAL A 112 -14.12 -14.79 -11.63
CA VAL A 112 -15.49 -14.44 -12.08
C VAL A 112 -15.51 -13.03 -12.68
N ILE A 113 -14.91 -12.05 -12.01
CA ILE A 113 -14.82 -10.68 -12.53
C ILE A 113 -14.04 -10.67 -13.85
N ALA A 114 -12.90 -11.36 -13.92
CA ALA A 114 -12.09 -11.45 -15.14
C ALA A 114 -12.83 -12.10 -16.31
N ARG A 115 -13.65 -13.14 -16.04
CA ARG A 115 -14.52 -13.75 -17.08
C ARG A 115 -15.57 -12.77 -17.57
N ARG A 116 -16.11 -11.92 -16.71
CA ARG A 116 -17.03 -10.86 -17.12
C ARG A 116 -16.31 -9.81 -17.98
N MET A 117 -15.12 -9.38 -17.57
CA MET A 117 -14.31 -8.47 -18.38
C MET A 117 -14.01 -9.05 -19.76
N LEU A 118 -13.67 -10.34 -19.84
CA LEU A 118 -13.44 -11.01 -21.13
C LEU A 118 -14.70 -11.00 -22.02
N ARG A 119 -15.89 -11.19 -21.48
CA ARG A 119 -17.14 -11.07 -22.25
C ARG A 119 -17.34 -9.69 -22.82
N GLU A 120 -17.14 -8.64 -22.04
CA GLU A 120 -17.18 -7.26 -22.51
C GLU A 120 -16.16 -7.00 -23.65
N MET A 121 -14.95 -7.55 -23.51
CA MET A 121 -13.89 -7.41 -24.52
C MET A 121 -14.20 -8.21 -25.81
N THR A 122 -14.97 -9.28 -25.74
CA THR A 122 -15.30 -10.14 -26.92
C THR A 122 -16.51 -9.64 -27.70
N SER A 123 -17.41 -8.91 -27.09
CA SER A 123 -18.62 -8.35 -27.69
C SER A 123 -18.79 -6.89 -27.30
N PRO A 124 -17.90 -6.01 -27.78
CA PRO A 124 -17.89 -4.62 -27.36
C PRO A 124 -19.08 -3.83 -27.93
N ASP A 125 -19.62 -2.95 -27.10
CA ASP A 125 -20.65 -1.95 -27.42
C ASP A 125 -20.27 -0.55 -26.88
N ALA A 126 -21.18 0.40 -26.96
CA ALA A 126 -20.97 1.76 -26.50
C ALA A 126 -20.68 1.88 -25.00
N SER A 127 -21.12 0.94 -24.18
CA SER A 127 -20.94 0.91 -22.73
C SER A 127 -19.68 0.13 -22.27
N THR A 128 -19.02 -0.57 -23.18
CA THR A 128 -17.91 -1.49 -22.88
C THR A 128 -16.79 -0.83 -22.09
N LEU A 129 -16.39 0.38 -22.44
CA LEU A 129 -15.30 1.08 -21.71
C LEU A 129 -15.69 1.37 -20.27
N ILE A 130 -16.92 1.83 -20.01
CA ILE A 130 -17.43 2.11 -18.66
C ILE A 130 -17.53 0.78 -17.88
N ALA A 131 -18.03 -0.29 -18.50
CA ALA A 131 -18.12 -1.60 -17.86
C ALA A 131 -16.75 -2.16 -17.49
N LEU A 132 -15.76 -2.06 -18.39
CA LEU A 132 -14.39 -2.52 -18.14
C LEU A 132 -13.70 -1.69 -17.04
N GLU A 133 -13.89 -0.37 -16.98
CA GLU A 133 -13.38 0.46 -15.89
C GLU A 133 -13.98 0.06 -14.54
N GLY A 134 -15.31 -0.06 -14.45
CA GLY A 134 -15.99 -0.50 -13.23
C GLY A 134 -15.54 -1.90 -12.76
N LEU A 135 -15.42 -2.86 -13.68
CA LEU A 135 -14.95 -4.22 -13.39
C LEU A 135 -13.46 -4.21 -12.97
N THR A 136 -12.64 -3.34 -13.54
CA THR A 136 -11.23 -3.18 -13.16
C THR A 136 -11.13 -2.69 -11.71
N PHE A 137 -11.87 -1.66 -11.33
CA PHE A 137 -11.89 -1.20 -9.93
C PHE A 137 -12.43 -2.25 -8.96
N LEU A 138 -13.48 -2.98 -9.35
CA LEU A 138 -14.02 -4.07 -8.54
C LEU A 138 -12.99 -5.19 -8.32
N LEU A 139 -12.24 -5.56 -9.36
CA LEU A 139 -11.17 -6.55 -9.29
C LEU A 139 -10.06 -6.10 -8.33
N PHE A 140 -9.58 -4.86 -8.43
CA PHE A 140 -8.58 -4.33 -7.52
C PHE A 140 -9.09 -4.24 -6.08
N ALA A 141 -10.34 -3.83 -5.86
CA ALA A 141 -10.94 -3.80 -4.53
C ALA A 141 -10.99 -5.21 -3.89
N GLU A 142 -11.32 -6.25 -4.66
CA GLU A 142 -11.33 -7.64 -4.19
C GLU A 142 -9.92 -8.13 -3.84
N ILE A 143 -8.92 -7.82 -4.66
CA ILE A 143 -7.52 -8.14 -4.40
C ILE A 143 -7.05 -7.45 -3.12
N MET A 144 -7.33 -6.16 -2.96
CA MET A 144 -6.93 -5.39 -1.79
C MET A 144 -7.55 -5.94 -0.50
N ARG A 145 -8.83 -6.33 -0.50
CA ARG A 145 -9.45 -6.96 0.67
C ARG A 145 -8.70 -8.24 1.07
N ARG A 146 -8.27 -9.04 0.11
CA ARG A 146 -7.54 -10.30 0.38
C ARG A 146 -6.11 -10.08 0.78
N THR A 147 -5.40 -9.15 0.15
CA THR A 147 -4.01 -8.84 0.49
C THR A 147 -3.91 -8.12 1.84
N HIS A 148 -4.85 -7.24 2.18
CA HIS A 148 -4.89 -6.62 3.51
C HIS A 148 -5.27 -7.60 4.62
N SER A 149 -6.15 -8.57 4.35
CA SER A 149 -6.47 -9.63 5.33
C SER A 149 -5.32 -10.61 5.54
N ALA A 150 -4.51 -10.86 4.51
CA ALA A 150 -3.33 -11.74 4.57
C ALA A 150 -2.06 -11.02 5.08
N SER A 151 -1.97 -9.73 4.89
CA SER A 151 -0.84 -8.89 5.31
C SER A 151 -1.25 -7.92 6.41
N ARG A 152 -1.15 -8.37 7.67
CA ARG A 152 -1.03 -7.46 8.82
C ARG A 152 0.32 -6.71 8.83
N SER A 153 1.08 -6.74 7.76
CA SER A 153 2.35 -6.01 7.67
C SER A 153 2.10 -4.59 7.16
N VAL A 154 2.34 -3.65 8.04
CA VAL A 154 2.37 -2.21 7.73
C VAL A 154 3.35 -1.97 6.57
N PRO A 155 2.99 -1.20 5.52
CA PRO A 155 3.88 -0.87 4.41
C PRO A 155 5.23 -0.32 4.89
N THR A 156 6.32 -0.67 4.20
CA THR A 156 7.69 -0.28 4.61
C THR A 156 7.84 1.24 4.72
N TRP A 157 7.33 1.99 3.74
CA TRP A 157 7.36 3.46 3.77
C TRP A 157 6.56 4.04 4.96
N LEU A 158 5.49 3.37 5.39
CA LEU A 158 4.69 3.81 6.52
C LEU A 158 5.37 3.48 7.86
N ARG A 159 6.13 2.37 7.92
CA ARG A 159 7.04 2.07 9.04
C ARG A 159 8.14 3.12 9.14
N GLU A 160 8.75 3.48 8.00
CA GLU A 160 9.74 4.55 7.94
C GLU A 160 9.20 5.88 8.49
N VAL A 161 7.96 6.25 8.12
CA VAL A 161 7.29 7.45 8.70
C VAL A 161 7.21 7.34 10.21
N ARG A 162 6.78 6.18 10.73
CA ARG A 162 6.66 5.96 12.18
C ARG A 162 8.00 6.04 12.89
N GLU A 163 9.03 5.40 12.36
CA GLU A 163 10.39 5.43 12.89
C GLU A 163 10.94 6.87 12.90
N ARG A 164 10.81 7.60 11.79
CA ARG A 164 11.23 9.01 11.73
C ARG A 164 10.53 9.91 12.76
N VAL A 165 9.26 9.67 13.05
CA VAL A 165 8.55 10.41 14.11
C VAL A 165 9.12 10.05 15.48
N LEU A 166 9.44 8.78 15.74
CA LEU A 166 10.04 8.34 17.00
C LEU A 166 11.46 8.89 17.18
N ASP A 167 12.26 8.87 16.12
CA ASP A 167 13.65 9.36 16.15
C ASP A 167 13.74 10.89 16.21
N SER A 168 12.74 11.59 15.67
CA SER A 168 12.70 13.05 15.63
C SER A 168 12.25 13.70 16.92
N ALA A 169 12.42 13.08 18.09
CA ALA A 169 11.93 13.47 19.40
C ALA A 169 12.09 14.97 19.77
N GLY A 170 11.49 15.85 18.99
CA GLY A 170 11.58 17.32 19.14
C GLY A 170 11.60 18.09 17.82
N GLN A 171 11.90 17.49 16.68
CA GLN A 171 11.87 18.19 15.42
C GLN A 171 10.45 18.28 14.85
N LEU A 172 10.10 19.47 14.34
CA LEU A 172 8.80 19.82 13.75
C LEU A 172 8.60 19.18 12.36
N LEU A 173 8.56 17.85 12.26
CA LEU A 173 8.16 17.22 11.01
C LEU A 173 6.65 17.35 10.84
N SER A 174 6.25 18.19 9.89
CA SER A 174 4.85 18.30 9.49
C SER A 174 4.43 17.08 8.65
N VAL A 175 3.12 16.78 8.62
CA VAL A 175 2.55 15.74 7.75
C VAL A 175 2.97 15.94 6.29
N LYS A 176 3.07 17.21 5.82
CA LYS A 176 3.53 17.55 4.47
C LYS A 176 4.99 17.16 4.22
N GLN A 177 5.86 17.39 5.22
CA GLN A 177 7.29 17.01 5.13
C GLN A 177 7.46 15.51 5.14
N LEU A 178 6.80 14.79 6.06
CA LEU A 178 6.80 13.34 6.11
C LEU A 178 6.30 12.72 4.80
N ALA A 179 5.21 13.25 4.27
CA ALA A 179 4.66 12.80 2.99
C ALA A 179 5.63 13.03 1.82
N ARG A 180 6.36 14.15 1.82
CA ARG A 180 7.40 14.44 0.80
C ARG A 180 8.56 13.46 0.88
N ILE A 181 9.01 13.14 2.10
CA ILE A 181 10.14 12.22 2.33
C ILE A 181 9.84 10.84 1.74
N VAL A 182 8.63 10.32 1.97
CA VAL A 182 8.24 8.98 1.49
C VAL A 182 7.54 9.00 0.12
N GLY A 183 7.49 10.16 -0.54
CA GLY A 183 6.99 10.29 -1.91
C GLY A 183 5.48 10.11 -2.09
N VAL A 184 4.66 10.35 -1.05
CA VAL A 184 3.21 10.18 -1.10
C VAL A 184 2.46 11.51 -0.91
N HIS A 185 1.17 11.51 -1.25
CA HIS A 185 0.32 12.68 -0.96
C HIS A 185 -0.03 12.75 0.55
N PRO A 186 -0.04 13.96 1.19
CA PRO A 186 -0.31 14.11 2.64
C PRO A 186 -1.64 13.52 3.11
N VAL A 187 -2.69 13.61 2.31
CA VAL A 187 -4.01 13.02 2.61
C VAL A 187 -3.92 11.50 2.65
N TYR A 188 -3.24 10.93 1.67
CA TYR A 188 -3.01 9.48 1.60
C TYR A 188 -2.18 8.98 2.80
N LEU A 189 -1.08 9.66 3.14
CA LEU A 189 -0.29 9.35 4.33
C LEU A 189 -1.18 9.30 5.58
N SER A 190 -2.02 10.33 5.78
CA SER A 190 -2.90 10.42 6.96
C SER A 190 -3.91 9.28 7.03
N GLN A 191 -4.52 8.91 5.90
CA GLN A 191 -5.46 7.80 5.81
C GLN A 191 -4.78 6.45 6.05
N ALA A 192 -3.66 6.19 5.36
CA ALA A 192 -2.91 4.95 5.49
C ALA A 192 -2.41 4.74 6.92
N PHE A 193 -1.91 5.82 7.56
CA PHE A 193 -1.46 5.76 8.95
C PHE A 193 -2.60 5.38 9.89
N ARG A 194 -3.76 6.03 9.74
CA ARG A 194 -4.94 5.72 10.57
C ARG A 194 -5.44 4.29 10.39
N ILE A 195 -5.48 3.78 9.16
CA ILE A 195 -5.89 2.41 8.86
C ILE A 195 -4.91 1.40 9.46
N SER A 196 -3.60 1.64 9.35
CA SER A 196 -2.57 0.69 9.77
C SER A 196 -2.27 0.71 11.27
N TYR A 197 -2.39 1.87 11.93
CA TYR A 197 -2.03 2.05 13.34
C TYR A 197 -3.21 2.36 14.27
N GLY A 198 -4.42 2.55 13.73
CA GLY A 198 -5.63 2.81 14.52
C GLY A 198 -5.77 4.24 15.06
N GLU A 199 -4.75 5.09 14.90
CA GLU A 199 -4.75 6.48 15.32
C GLU A 199 -4.31 7.42 14.18
N SER A 200 -4.70 8.70 14.23
CA SER A 200 -4.22 9.65 13.22
C SER A 200 -2.73 9.96 13.40
N LEU A 201 -2.01 10.23 12.29
CA LEU A 201 -0.60 10.62 12.34
C LEU A 201 -0.35 11.83 13.26
N SER A 202 -1.27 12.80 13.25
CA SER A 202 -1.19 13.97 14.14
C SER A 202 -1.37 13.62 15.63
N GLN A 203 -2.21 12.63 15.96
CA GLN A 203 -2.34 12.11 17.33
C GLN A 203 -1.07 11.37 17.75
N PHE A 204 -0.54 10.52 16.88
CA PHE A 204 0.71 9.80 17.11
C PHE A 204 1.89 10.76 17.38
N VAL A 205 2.12 11.75 16.50
CA VAL A 205 3.16 12.77 16.67
C VAL A 205 2.99 13.51 18.00
N ARG A 206 1.77 13.91 18.33
CA ARG A 206 1.46 14.62 19.58
C ARG A 206 1.77 13.77 20.80
N ARG A 207 1.38 12.50 20.80
CA ARG A 207 1.65 11.56 21.88
C ARG A 207 3.15 11.33 22.07
N THR A 208 3.89 11.08 21.00
CA THR A 208 5.35 10.89 21.03
C THR A 208 6.07 12.12 21.61
N ARG A 209 5.65 13.34 21.27
CA ARG A 209 6.19 14.57 21.85
C ARG A 209 5.94 14.67 23.34
N VAL A 210 4.74 14.30 23.79
CA VAL A 210 4.38 14.31 25.21
C VAL A 210 5.18 13.24 25.97
N GLU A 211 5.40 12.06 25.39
CA GLU A 211 6.21 11.01 25.98
C GLU A 211 7.67 11.47 26.14
N GLY A 212 8.27 12.09 25.14
CA GLY A 212 9.62 12.69 25.25
C GLY A 212 9.69 13.82 26.30
N ALA A 213 8.68 14.68 26.33
CA ALA A 213 8.59 15.73 27.34
C ALA A 213 8.44 15.17 28.77
N ALA A 214 7.71 14.06 28.96
CA ALA A 214 7.57 13.39 30.25
C ALA A 214 8.91 12.85 30.76
N VAL A 215 9.73 12.28 29.89
CA VAL A 215 11.11 11.87 30.22
C VAL A 215 11.93 13.08 30.65
N SER A 216 11.91 14.19 29.90
CA SER A 216 12.63 15.43 30.24
C SER A 216 12.15 16.02 31.57
N LEU A 217 10.85 15.99 31.85
CA LEU A 217 10.29 16.44 33.14
C LEU A 217 10.78 15.61 34.32
N LYS A 218 10.97 14.31 34.13
CA LYS A 218 11.45 13.39 35.17
C LYS A 218 12.96 13.52 35.39
N GLU A 219 13.74 13.62 34.33
CA GLU A 219 15.19 13.43 34.36
C GLU A 219 15.97 14.75 34.44
N THR A 220 15.33 15.91 34.17
CA THR A 220 16.02 17.18 34.09
C THR A 220 15.33 18.28 34.91
N ASP A 221 16.12 19.34 35.24
CA ASP A 221 15.62 20.57 35.89
C ASP A 221 15.25 21.66 34.88
N LYS A 222 15.19 21.34 33.58
CA LYS A 222 14.81 22.31 32.55
C LYS A 222 13.49 23.00 32.86
N SER A 223 13.39 24.27 32.47
CA SER A 223 12.14 25.02 32.58
C SER A 223 11.06 24.42 31.68
N LEU A 224 9.78 24.66 31.98
CA LEU A 224 8.69 24.21 31.11
C LEU A 224 8.76 24.83 29.71
N VAL A 225 9.29 26.07 29.62
CA VAL A 225 9.48 26.75 28.32
C VAL A 225 10.50 25.97 27.47
N GLN A 226 11.64 25.59 28.07
CA GLN A 226 12.67 24.83 27.39
C GLN A 226 12.17 23.45 26.93
N ILE A 227 11.49 22.72 27.83
CA ILE A 227 10.94 21.41 27.51
C ILE A 227 9.87 21.51 26.40
N ALA A 228 9.00 22.52 26.45
CA ALA A 228 8.00 22.77 25.42
C ALA A 228 8.68 22.96 24.03
N PHE A 229 9.68 23.82 23.99
CA PHE A 229 10.40 24.10 22.74
C PHE A 229 11.16 22.87 22.20
N GLU A 230 11.94 22.19 23.05
CA GLU A 230 12.68 20.98 22.70
C GLU A 230 11.77 19.83 22.27
N SER A 231 10.56 19.76 22.81
CA SER A 231 9.54 18.77 22.43
C SER A 231 8.71 19.19 21.20
N GLY A 232 9.06 20.28 20.51
CA GLY A 232 8.43 20.73 19.28
C GLY A 232 7.04 21.36 19.47
N PHE A 233 6.78 22.00 20.61
CA PHE A 233 5.59 22.83 20.81
C PHE A 233 5.92 24.29 20.52
N CYS A 234 4.95 25.03 19.97
CA CYS A 234 5.11 26.44 19.63
C CYS A 234 5.23 27.36 20.85
N ASP A 235 4.60 26.98 21.96
CA ASP A 235 4.62 27.74 23.21
C ASP A 235 4.31 26.85 24.41
N GLN A 236 4.60 27.37 25.63
CA GLN A 236 4.37 26.67 26.90
C GLN A 236 2.88 26.40 27.15
N SER A 237 1.98 27.31 26.80
CA SER A 237 0.54 27.18 27.05
C SER A 237 -0.04 26.05 26.23
N HIS A 238 0.33 25.97 24.96
CA HIS A 238 -0.03 24.85 24.08
C HIS A 238 0.52 23.53 24.61
N PHE A 239 1.80 23.49 25.01
CA PHE A 239 2.41 22.33 25.64
C PHE A 239 1.62 21.87 26.88
N CYS A 240 1.38 22.76 27.85
CA CYS A 240 0.69 22.40 29.09
C CYS A 240 -0.71 21.83 28.83
N ARG A 241 -1.46 22.42 27.91
CA ARG A 241 -2.79 21.94 27.51
C ARG A 241 -2.73 20.55 26.89
N VAL A 242 -1.81 20.34 25.93
CA VAL A 242 -1.67 19.05 25.24
C VAL A 242 -1.15 17.98 26.18
N PHE A 243 -0.17 18.28 27.01
CA PHE A 243 0.39 17.37 28.01
C PHE A 243 -0.69 16.88 28.97
N ARG A 244 -1.51 17.81 29.51
CA ARG A 244 -2.63 17.47 30.39
C ARG A 244 -3.68 16.61 29.69
N ASN A 245 -4.00 16.91 28.43
CA ASN A 245 -4.97 16.12 27.67
C ASN A 245 -4.50 14.69 27.40
N VAL A 246 -3.19 14.45 27.27
CA VAL A 246 -2.63 13.13 27.00
C VAL A 246 -2.36 12.35 28.28
N THR A 247 -1.83 13.02 29.34
CA THR A 247 -1.38 12.35 30.59
C THR A 247 -2.39 12.41 31.72
N GLY A 248 -3.37 13.31 31.65
CA GLY A 248 -4.30 13.60 32.73
C GLY A 248 -3.76 14.61 33.77
N PHE A 249 -2.46 14.94 33.77
CA PHE A 249 -1.79 15.78 34.76
C PHE A 249 -1.20 17.04 34.14
N ALA A 250 -1.11 18.13 34.90
CA ALA A 250 -0.33 19.28 34.47
C ALA A 250 1.20 18.94 34.51
N PRO A 251 2.05 19.49 33.62
CA PRO A 251 3.49 19.16 33.57
C PRO A 251 4.22 19.32 34.91
N MET A 252 3.95 20.39 35.65
CA MET A 252 4.58 20.61 36.99
C MET A 252 4.06 19.64 38.08
N GLU A 253 2.82 19.25 37.97
CA GLU A 253 2.23 18.24 38.84
C GLU A 253 2.86 16.87 38.56
N PHE A 254 2.98 16.50 37.29
CA PHE A 254 3.65 15.28 36.85
C PHE A 254 5.10 15.25 37.33
N ARG A 255 5.88 16.33 37.15
CA ARG A 255 7.25 16.45 37.68
C ARG A 255 7.34 16.20 39.18
N ARG A 256 6.43 16.80 39.96
CA ARG A 256 6.42 16.62 41.42
C ARG A 256 6.10 15.18 41.84
N MET A 257 5.18 14.52 41.13
CA MET A 257 4.85 13.12 41.39
C MET A 257 6.05 12.19 41.12
N CYS A 258 6.72 12.36 39.97
CA CYS A 258 7.88 11.52 39.60
C CYS A 258 9.12 11.70 40.51
N ARG A 259 9.25 12.85 41.24
CA ARG A 259 10.39 13.11 42.10
C ARG A 259 10.15 12.75 43.58
N ARG A 260 8.91 12.36 43.91
CA ARG A 260 8.55 11.90 45.25
C ARG A 260 8.59 10.37 45.37
N SER A 261 8.74 9.67 44.28
CA SER A 261 8.94 8.22 44.17
C SER A 261 10.41 7.89 44.06
#